data_16075e0c204744fb005056ac629843d3
#
_entry.id   16075e0c204744fb005056ac629843d3
#
_cell.length_a   1.000
_cell.length_b   1.000
_cell.length_c   1.000
_cell.angle_alpha   90.00
_cell.angle_beta   90.00
_cell.angle_gamma   90.00
#
_symmetry.space_group_name_H-M   'P 1'
#
loop_
_entity.id
_entity.type
_entity.pdbx_description
1 polymer ?
#
loop_
_entity_poly.entity_id
_entity_poly.type
_entity_poly.pdbx_seq_one_letter_code
_entity_poly.pdbx_strand_id
1 'polypeptide(L)'
;MKRLTLPICLLFSAFTLSAQTATDSTLTRVVTVERDYQPGVQHATKQNQYPAIIQEEITPNPVIYSTYSEALPVGFNLHALPAAETHFSALPSAQGVVDGAVGHRNTHFRFGYRIAEKKKMSLDLFANHDALWGRQTLSNSQLGLQLTRHFSACELYFGVDGNNEYFSHYGRYFDGNNALTVASASQMKPDDWQSTWLVNTRIGIRSRGNTTVRYNLNTGYSAYILPNAVTEHQVRTRLDAVWVLSDEHSAGLNAYAQDNFYQISDSLHLSHSVGTPRHAFRLEPYYAYVGNKFRIHAGINFDFNIGAGHLMSGGDNISFAPSPNIAFDWFLMKDAIDLYGTANGTFGTSTVLEFMQTNRYMNYAECLQSDHVDDYTPIDAQLGFKIRPMATMLFDIYAGYAYQFNQLLLMAPTRQFYEQNPNDSYLHFYYSNWQRWKVGATLHYHWRDILNIRLSGNYYHWTCDSIEANGIENDVYDRPSWDASLRIDAHIDSKWTIYSDNTFIGSRRAFTTQQEGTNATETLKPVISLNVGASYAFNRWLTTYLQLNNYLNRHNDIYYGYQSQGFNFLLGVKYLF
;
A
#
# COMPACT_ATOMS: atom_id res chain seq x y z
N MET A 1 -5.21 1.35 38.25
CA MET A 1 -6.40 1.25 37.42
C MET A 1 -7.47 2.34 37.65
N LYS A 2 -7.17 3.52 38.14
CA LYS A 2 -8.19 4.58 38.40
C LYS A 2 -7.92 5.93 37.70
N ARG A 3 -6.99 6.01 36.76
CA ARG A 3 -6.65 7.28 36.06
C ARG A 3 -6.85 7.29 34.54
N LEU A 4 -7.34 6.20 33.91
CA LEU A 4 -7.53 6.12 32.45
C LEU A 4 -8.99 6.29 32.01
N THR A 5 -9.94 6.43 32.92
CA THR A 5 -11.38 6.53 32.57
C THR A 5 -11.86 7.96 32.32
N LEU A 6 -11.08 8.97 32.65
CA LEU A 6 -11.52 10.37 32.57
C LEU A 6 -11.53 10.95 31.13
N PRO A 7 -10.57 10.69 30.25
CA PRO A 7 -10.60 11.29 28.90
C PRO A 7 -11.62 10.64 27.96
N ILE A 8 -11.95 9.37 28.16
CA ILE A 8 -12.94 8.67 27.31
C ILE A 8 -14.36 9.15 27.61
N CYS A 9 -14.66 9.46 28.86
CA CYS A 9 -15.98 10.01 29.23
C CYS A 9 -16.21 11.44 28.73
N LEU A 10 -15.14 12.24 28.57
CA LEU A 10 -15.26 13.62 28.06
C LEU A 10 -15.50 13.67 26.54
N LEU A 11 -15.04 12.69 25.79
CA LEU A 11 -15.35 12.57 24.35
C LEU A 11 -16.81 12.12 24.09
N PHE A 12 -17.40 11.33 24.99
CA PHE A 12 -18.80 10.90 24.85
C PHE A 12 -19.79 11.93 25.36
N SER A 13 -19.42 12.80 26.30
CA SER A 13 -20.33 13.85 26.84
C SER A 13 -20.50 15.06 25.93
N ALA A 14 -19.63 15.26 24.92
CA ALA A 14 -19.76 16.36 23.95
C ALA A 14 -20.82 16.10 22.87
N PHE A 15 -21.35 14.89 22.76
CA PHE A 15 -22.33 14.52 21.72
C PHE A 15 -23.80 14.53 22.16
N THR A 16 -24.13 14.97 23.38
CA THR A 16 -25.51 14.93 23.90
C THR A 16 -26.23 16.28 23.91
N LEU A 17 -25.72 17.29 23.23
CA LEU A 17 -26.38 18.59 23.15
C LEU A 17 -26.88 18.88 21.74
N SER A 18 -28.21 18.95 21.64
CA SER A 18 -29.03 19.58 20.59
C SER A 18 -29.67 18.64 19.55
N ALA A 19 -30.70 17.93 19.99
CA ALA A 19 -31.81 17.58 19.12
C ALA A 19 -32.99 18.49 19.50
N GLN A 20 -33.07 19.70 18.94
CA GLN A 20 -34.31 20.46 18.95
C GLN A 20 -35.11 20.06 17.71
N THR A 21 -36.27 19.48 17.96
CA THR A 21 -37.31 19.20 16.97
C THR A 21 -37.89 20.50 16.42
N ALA A 22 -37.60 20.80 15.17
CA ALA A 22 -38.37 21.78 14.42
C ALA A 22 -39.67 21.10 13.95
N THR A 23 -40.78 21.59 14.43
CA THR A 23 -42.12 21.25 13.94
C THR A 23 -42.29 21.85 12.53
N ASP A 24 -42.32 20.98 11.57
CA ASP A 24 -42.54 21.32 10.17
C ASP A 24 -44.03 21.44 9.90
N SER A 25 -44.46 22.67 9.64
CA SER A 25 -45.81 22.93 9.16
C SER A 25 -45.81 22.86 7.63
N THR A 26 -46.14 21.72 7.09
CA THR A 26 -46.32 21.53 5.66
C THR A 26 -47.64 22.15 5.20
N LEU A 27 -47.59 23.33 4.60
CA LEU A 27 -48.67 23.88 3.79
C LEU A 27 -48.65 23.18 2.41
N THR A 28 -49.40 22.11 2.26
CA THR A 28 -49.70 21.50 0.96
C THR A 28 -50.78 22.32 0.26
N ARG A 29 -50.35 23.11 -0.71
CA ARG A 29 -51.26 23.78 -1.65
C ARG A 29 -51.40 22.93 -2.90
N VAL A 30 -52.52 22.21 -3.01
CA VAL A 30 -52.90 21.53 -4.25
C VAL A 30 -53.43 22.56 -5.24
N VAL A 31 -52.71 22.80 -6.31
CA VAL A 31 -53.17 23.59 -7.45
C VAL A 31 -53.67 22.63 -8.53
N THR A 32 -54.98 22.50 -8.65
CA THR A 32 -55.58 21.78 -9.78
C THR A 32 -55.64 22.74 -10.97
N VAL A 33 -54.91 22.43 -12.04
CA VAL A 33 -54.99 23.15 -13.32
C VAL A 33 -55.88 22.33 -14.25
N GLU A 34 -57.15 22.76 -14.38
CA GLU A 34 -58.00 22.23 -15.45
C GLU A 34 -57.66 22.96 -16.76
N ARG A 35 -57.21 22.22 -17.74
CA ARG A 35 -57.04 22.72 -19.09
C ARG A 35 -58.04 22.01 -19.99
N ASP A 36 -58.90 22.76 -20.63
CA ASP A 36 -59.78 22.25 -21.68
C ASP A 36 -58.95 21.70 -22.83
N TYR A 37 -59.14 20.41 -23.13
CA TYR A 37 -58.50 19.73 -24.24
C TYR A 37 -59.22 20.10 -25.52
N GLN A 38 -58.59 20.90 -26.41
CA GLN A 38 -59.03 21.11 -27.79
C GLN A 38 -58.29 20.12 -28.71
N PRO A 39 -58.96 19.16 -29.30
CA PRO A 39 -58.33 18.24 -30.23
C PRO A 39 -58.02 18.95 -31.56
N GLY A 40 -56.77 19.33 -31.75
CA GLY A 40 -56.25 19.80 -33.04
C GLY A 40 -55.54 18.67 -33.75
N VAL A 41 -56.02 18.31 -34.96
CA VAL A 41 -55.31 17.38 -35.85
C VAL A 41 -54.11 18.09 -36.46
N GLN A 42 -52.92 17.80 -35.95
CA GLN A 42 -51.68 18.25 -36.56
C GLN A 42 -51.34 17.31 -37.70
N HIS A 43 -51.10 17.86 -38.90
CA HIS A 43 -50.57 17.11 -40.02
C HIS A 43 -49.21 16.51 -39.67
N ALA A 44 -49.11 15.17 -39.70
CA ALA A 44 -47.86 14.48 -39.49
C ALA A 44 -46.94 14.73 -40.69
N THR A 45 -45.96 15.59 -40.51
CA THR A 45 -44.82 15.67 -41.42
C THR A 45 -43.87 14.51 -41.12
N LYS A 46 -43.67 13.65 -42.11
CA LYS A 46 -42.72 12.53 -42.02
C LYS A 46 -41.32 13.10 -41.87
N GLN A 47 -40.80 13.16 -40.65
CA GLN A 47 -39.39 13.48 -40.42
C GLN A 47 -38.57 12.23 -40.73
N ASN A 48 -37.85 12.27 -41.84
CA ASN A 48 -36.76 11.31 -42.12
C ASN A 48 -35.56 11.71 -41.28
N GLN A 49 -35.63 11.51 -39.98
CA GLN A 49 -34.46 11.53 -39.11
C GLN A 49 -34.10 10.08 -38.84
N TYR A 50 -32.91 9.70 -39.26
CA TYR A 50 -32.27 8.50 -38.75
C TYR A 50 -32.22 8.63 -37.24
N PRO A 51 -32.50 7.55 -36.49
CA PRO A 51 -32.33 7.61 -35.02
C PRO A 51 -30.90 8.05 -34.74
N ALA A 52 -30.76 9.22 -34.08
CA ALA A 52 -29.48 9.61 -33.53
C ALA A 52 -29.13 8.53 -32.54
N ILE A 53 -28.10 7.75 -32.81
CA ILE A 53 -27.47 6.90 -31.82
C ILE A 53 -26.89 7.89 -30.80
N ILE A 54 -27.60 8.11 -29.71
CA ILE A 54 -27.02 8.74 -28.54
C ILE A 54 -25.98 7.74 -28.07
N GLN A 55 -24.74 7.90 -28.52
CA GLN A 55 -23.64 7.32 -27.79
C GLN A 55 -23.73 7.95 -26.41
N GLU A 56 -24.19 7.17 -25.43
CA GLU A 56 -23.88 7.50 -24.05
C GLU A 56 -22.36 7.65 -24.05
N GLU A 57 -21.89 8.88 -23.81
CA GLU A 57 -20.51 9.11 -23.43
C GLU A 57 -20.31 8.26 -22.17
N ILE A 58 -19.77 7.07 -22.37
CA ILE A 58 -19.18 6.32 -21.28
C ILE A 58 -18.01 7.21 -20.85
N THR A 59 -18.29 8.09 -19.90
CA THR A 59 -17.22 8.76 -19.17
C THR A 59 -16.39 7.61 -18.59
N PRO A 60 -15.18 7.36 -19.10
CA PRO A 60 -14.34 6.36 -18.49
C PRO A 60 -14.22 6.79 -17.04
N ASN A 61 -14.65 5.93 -16.10
CA ASN A 61 -14.33 6.11 -14.71
C ASN A 61 -12.86 6.49 -14.66
N PRO A 62 -12.50 7.65 -14.06
CA PRO A 62 -11.11 7.99 -13.94
C PRO A 62 -10.48 6.82 -13.21
N VAL A 63 -9.69 6.03 -13.92
CA VAL A 63 -8.80 5.06 -13.31
C VAL A 63 -7.89 5.94 -12.48
N ILE A 64 -8.11 5.95 -11.19
CA ILE A 64 -7.21 6.58 -10.24
C ILE A 64 -5.97 5.69 -10.31
N TYR A 65 -5.06 6.07 -11.20
CA TYR A 65 -3.72 5.52 -11.18
C TYR A 65 -3.13 6.06 -9.88
N SER A 66 -3.15 5.24 -8.85
CA SER A 66 -2.29 5.49 -7.72
C SER A 66 -0.91 5.59 -8.33
N THR A 67 -0.36 6.79 -8.37
CA THR A 67 1.05 6.98 -8.58
C THR A 67 1.71 6.29 -7.39
N TYR A 68 2.11 5.04 -7.58
CA TYR A 68 3.01 4.39 -6.68
C TYR A 68 4.35 5.10 -6.80
N SER A 69 4.46 6.25 -6.16
CA SER A 69 5.73 6.87 -5.84
C SER A 69 6.19 6.40 -4.45
N GLU A 70 5.76 5.24 -4.03
CA GLU A 70 6.40 4.62 -2.89
C GLU A 70 7.82 4.32 -3.30
N ALA A 71 8.77 4.87 -2.54
CA ALA A 71 10.10 4.31 -2.46
C ALA A 71 9.91 2.80 -2.39
N LEU A 72 10.46 2.07 -3.39
CA LEU A 72 10.34 0.62 -3.45
C LEU A 72 10.46 0.10 -2.03
N PRO A 73 9.41 -0.52 -1.48
CA PRO A 73 9.51 -1.04 -0.14
C PRO A 73 10.77 -1.91 -0.12
N VAL A 74 11.56 -1.81 0.93
CA VAL A 74 12.80 -2.59 1.08
C VAL A 74 12.46 -4.08 1.26
N GLY A 75 11.36 -4.51 0.83
CA GLY A 75 10.87 -5.85 0.70
C GLY A 75 10.41 -6.05 -0.72
N PHE A 76 11.30 -6.51 -1.61
CA PHE A 76 10.85 -7.22 -2.77
C PHE A 76 10.16 -8.50 -2.29
N ASN A 77 8.91 -8.38 -1.92
CA ASN A 77 8.03 -9.49 -2.06
C ASN A 77 7.88 -9.68 -3.57
N LEU A 78 8.72 -10.50 -4.17
CA LEU A 78 8.41 -11.14 -5.42
C LEU A 78 7.21 -12.04 -5.11
N HIS A 79 6.06 -11.42 -4.91
CA HIS A 79 4.82 -12.15 -4.96
C HIS A 79 4.79 -12.77 -6.35
N ALA A 80 4.53 -14.06 -6.40
CA ALA A 80 3.96 -14.64 -7.60
C ALA A 80 2.89 -13.65 -8.05
N LEU A 81 3.00 -13.15 -9.29
CA LEU A 81 2.06 -12.14 -9.80
C LEU A 81 0.66 -12.54 -9.38
N PRO A 82 -0.09 -11.70 -8.65
CA PRO A 82 -1.49 -11.97 -8.48
C PRO A 82 -2.05 -12.15 -9.88
N ALA A 83 -2.81 -13.22 -10.09
CA ALA A 83 -3.58 -13.40 -11.32
C ALA A 83 -4.26 -12.08 -11.59
N ALA A 84 -3.94 -11.47 -12.74
CA ALA A 84 -4.22 -10.09 -13.13
C ALA A 84 -5.19 -9.42 -12.16
N GLU A 85 -4.76 -8.46 -11.34
CA GLU A 85 -5.61 -7.87 -10.33
C GLU A 85 -6.94 -7.54 -11.00
N THR A 86 -7.82 -8.50 -10.96
CA THR A 86 -9.19 -8.23 -11.29
C THR A 86 -9.64 -7.38 -10.12
N HIS A 87 -9.53 -6.05 -10.26
CA HIS A 87 -10.35 -5.21 -9.43
C HIS A 87 -11.70 -5.88 -9.40
N PHE A 88 -12.20 -6.16 -8.19
CA PHE A 88 -13.58 -6.51 -8.03
C PHE A 88 -14.42 -5.30 -8.45
N SER A 89 -14.48 -5.02 -9.74
CA SER A 89 -15.70 -4.45 -10.28
C SER A 89 -16.69 -5.58 -10.12
N ALA A 90 -17.48 -5.51 -9.05
CA ALA A 90 -18.53 -6.46 -8.80
C ALA A 90 -19.30 -6.59 -10.11
N LEU A 91 -19.09 -7.70 -10.82
CA LEU A 91 -20.02 -8.07 -11.85
C LEU A 91 -21.38 -8.07 -11.17
N PRO A 92 -22.37 -7.29 -11.65
CA PRO A 92 -23.59 -7.03 -10.90
C PRO A 92 -24.37 -8.27 -10.48
N SER A 93 -23.91 -9.46 -10.87
CA SER A 93 -24.58 -10.74 -10.67
C SER A 93 -23.79 -11.79 -9.89
N ALA A 94 -22.49 -11.59 -9.63
CA ALA A 94 -21.71 -12.58 -8.87
C ALA A 94 -21.73 -12.25 -7.38
N GLN A 95 -22.14 -13.20 -6.54
CA GLN A 95 -22.15 -13.06 -5.09
C GLN A 95 -20.84 -13.53 -4.47
N GLY A 96 -20.07 -14.34 -5.19
CA GLY A 96 -18.82 -14.88 -4.67
C GLY A 96 -17.78 -15.20 -5.73
N VAL A 97 -16.56 -15.43 -5.27
CA VAL A 97 -15.43 -15.88 -6.07
C VAL A 97 -14.67 -16.96 -5.32
N VAL A 98 -14.26 -17.98 -6.04
CA VAL A 98 -13.23 -18.94 -5.64
C VAL A 98 -12.15 -18.90 -6.72
N ASP A 99 -10.91 -18.66 -6.31
CA ASP A 99 -9.74 -18.69 -7.18
C ASP A 99 -8.69 -19.59 -6.51
N GLY A 100 -8.30 -20.63 -7.18
CA GLY A 100 -7.32 -21.59 -6.65
C GLY A 100 -6.32 -21.96 -7.71
N ALA A 101 -5.05 -21.96 -7.33
CA ALA A 101 -3.96 -22.37 -8.20
C ALA A 101 -2.91 -23.18 -7.45
N VAL A 102 -2.31 -24.13 -8.16
CA VAL A 102 -1.23 -24.97 -7.66
C VAL A 102 -0.10 -25.00 -8.69
N GLY A 103 1.10 -24.91 -8.18
CA GLY A 103 2.32 -25.02 -8.96
C GLY A 103 3.32 -25.98 -8.31
N HIS A 104 4.51 -26.11 -8.90
CA HIS A 104 5.52 -27.01 -8.36
C HIS A 104 6.23 -26.44 -7.11
N ARG A 105 6.14 -25.11 -6.88
CA ARG A 105 6.79 -24.41 -5.74
C ARG A 105 5.91 -23.33 -5.13
N ASN A 106 4.65 -23.26 -5.51
CA ASN A 106 3.73 -22.25 -5.01
C ASN A 106 2.28 -22.73 -5.06
N THR A 107 1.49 -22.16 -4.18
CA THR A 107 0.03 -22.28 -4.19
C THR A 107 -0.57 -20.90 -4.01
N HIS A 108 -1.76 -20.74 -4.56
CA HIS A 108 -2.59 -19.57 -4.38
C HIS A 108 -4.02 -20.00 -4.15
N PHE A 109 -4.68 -19.36 -3.18
CA PHE A 109 -6.11 -19.55 -2.95
C PHE A 109 -6.73 -18.23 -2.54
N ARG A 110 -7.86 -17.89 -3.15
CA ARG A 110 -8.66 -16.73 -2.78
C ARG A 110 -10.13 -17.12 -2.76
N PHE A 111 -10.79 -16.75 -1.69
CA PHE A 111 -12.22 -16.87 -1.53
C PHE A 111 -12.80 -15.53 -1.14
N GLY A 112 -13.91 -15.14 -1.75
CA GLY A 112 -14.70 -13.99 -1.37
C GLY A 112 -16.18 -14.29 -1.56
N TYR A 113 -17.00 -13.95 -0.56
CA TYR A 113 -18.43 -14.18 -0.64
C TYR A 113 -19.22 -13.10 0.08
N ARG A 114 -20.23 -12.56 -0.59
CA ARG A 114 -21.21 -11.64 0.00
C ARG A 114 -22.45 -12.41 0.42
N ILE A 115 -22.62 -12.61 1.75
CA ILE A 115 -23.70 -13.45 2.32
C ILE A 115 -25.05 -12.76 2.21
N ALA A 116 -25.12 -11.47 2.42
CA ALA A 116 -26.38 -10.75 2.42
C ALA A 116 -26.19 -9.37 1.79
N GLU A 117 -26.93 -9.12 0.74
CA GLU A 117 -27.13 -7.81 0.18
C GLU A 117 -28.60 -7.46 0.23
N LYS A 118 -29.07 -7.01 1.40
CA LYS A 118 -30.33 -6.30 1.49
C LYS A 118 -30.00 -4.83 1.40
N LYS A 119 -30.90 -4.01 0.84
CA LYS A 119 -30.72 -2.54 0.68
C LYS A 119 -30.16 -1.82 1.92
N LYS A 120 -30.14 -2.47 3.08
CA LYS A 120 -29.74 -1.89 4.36
C LYS A 120 -28.50 -2.53 5.00
N MET A 121 -28.03 -3.68 4.52
CA MET A 121 -26.91 -4.40 5.16
C MET A 121 -26.20 -5.32 4.18
N SER A 122 -24.87 -5.37 4.25
CA SER A 122 -24.03 -6.36 3.57
C SER A 122 -23.07 -7.02 4.56
N LEU A 123 -22.81 -8.30 4.36
CA LEU A 123 -21.80 -9.06 5.08
C LEU A 123 -20.90 -9.74 4.06
N ASP A 124 -19.64 -9.36 4.06
CA ASP A 124 -18.62 -9.88 3.17
C ASP A 124 -17.66 -10.77 3.96
N LEU A 125 -17.39 -11.96 3.42
CA LEU A 125 -16.37 -12.89 3.92
C LEU A 125 -15.24 -12.99 2.91
N PHE A 126 -14.02 -13.11 3.37
CA PHE A 126 -12.87 -13.36 2.50
C PHE A 126 -11.85 -14.27 3.18
N ALA A 127 -11.15 -15.04 2.35
CA ALA A 127 -9.99 -15.82 2.74
C ALA A 127 -8.97 -15.81 1.61
N ASN A 128 -7.69 -15.63 1.95
CA ASN A 128 -6.59 -15.66 1.02
C ASN A 128 -5.51 -16.57 1.60
N HIS A 129 -4.82 -17.31 0.73
CA HIS A 129 -3.66 -18.08 1.09
C HIS A 129 -2.68 -18.10 -0.07
N ASP A 130 -1.46 -17.64 0.18
CA ASP A 130 -0.35 -17.68 -0.75
C ASP A 130 0.82 -18.39 -0.10
N ALA A 131 1.40 -19.38 -0.76
CA ALA A 131 2.58 -20.06 -0.25
C ALA A 131 3.62 -20.28 -1.34
N LEU A 132 4.87 -20.16 -0.94
CA LEU A 132 6.06 -20.50 -1.70
C LEU A 132 6.86 -21.51 -0.90
N TRP A 133 7.46 -22.49 -1.58
CA TRP A 133 8.38 -23.44 -0.98
C TRP A 133 9.56 -23.73 -1.92
N GLY A 134 10.65 -24.15 -1.34
CA GLY A 134 11.88 -24.38 -2.07
C GLY A 134 13.02 -23.55 -1.49
N ARG A 135 13.64 -22.70 -2.31
CA ARG A 135 14.73 -21.83 -1.85
C ARG A 135 14.21 -20.77 -0.86
N GLN A 136 13.18 -20.06 -1.25
CA GLN A 136 12.44 -19.15 -0.39
C GLN A 136 11.19 -19.87 0.10
N THR A 137 11.04 -20.00 1.41
CA THR A 137 9.81 -20.53 2.00
C THR A 137 9.04 -19.41 2.68
N LEU A 138 7.82 -19.27 2.26
CA LEU A 138 6.90 -18.25 2.75
C LEU A 138 5.47 -18.78 2.63
N SER A 139 4.68 -18.62 3.66
CA SER A 139 3.23 -18.84 3.62
C SER A 139 2.54 -17.65 4.27
N ASN A 140 1.54 -17.12 3.59
CA ASN A 140 0.71 -16.03 4.09
C ASN A 140 -0.76 -16.44 3.98
N SER A 141 -1.46 -16.46 5.10
CA SER A 141 -2.87 -16.85 5.19
C SER A 141 -3.67 -15.77 5.87
N GLN A 142 -4.70 -15.29 5.19
CA GLN A 142 -5.57 -14.24 5.70
C GLN A 142 -7.03 -14.71 5.67
N LEU A 143 -7.76 -14.42 6.73
CA LEU A 143 -9.19 -14.65 6.85
C LEU A 143 -9.85 -13.43 7.45
N GLY A 144 -11.00 -13.02 6.93
CA GLY A 144 -11.72 -11.90 7.52
C GLY A 144 -13.17 -11.80 7.12
N LEU A 145 -13.85 -10.90 7.82
CA LEU A 145 -15.24 -10.55 7.55
C LEU A 145 -15.42 -9.03 7.69
N GLN A 146 -16.38 -8.50 6.94
CA GLN A 146 -16.80 -7.11 7.03
C GLN A 146 -18.31 -7.01 6.98
N LEU A 147 -18.89 -6.45 8.03
CA LEU A 147 -20.30 -6.08 8.13
C LEU A 147 -20.45 -4.60 7.82
N THR A 148 -21.33 -4.25 6.89
CA THR A 148 -21.67 -2.86 6.58
C THR A 148 -23.19 -2.67 6.71
N ARG A 149 -23.62 -1.65 7.46
CA ARG A 149 -25.01 -1.26 7.59
C ARG A 149 -25.24 0.12 7.02
N HIS A 150 -26.17 0.20 6.07
CA HIS A 150 -26.51 1.42 5.36
C HIS A 150 -27.72 2.09 6.01
N PHE A 151 -27.54 3.34 6.43
CA PHE A 151 -28.61 4.25 6.83
C PHE A 151 -28.85 5.29 5.72
N SER A 152 -29.86 6.11 5.87
CA SER A 152 -30.13 7.17 4.87
C SER A 152 -28.99 8.17 4.74
N ALA A 153 -28.41 8.61 5.85
CA ALA A 153 -27.39 9.66 5.90
C ALA A 153 -25.96 9.13 6.09
N CYS A 154 -25.78 7.91 6.59
CA CYS A 154 -24.47 7.36 6.90
C CYS A 154 -24.40 5.85 6.70
N GLU A 155 -23.20 5.31 6.76
CA GLU A 155 -22.90 3.89 6.80
C GLU A 155 -22.06 3.58 8.04
N LEU A 156 -22.46 2.54 8.76
CA LEU A 156 -21.63 1.92 9.79
C LEU A 156 -20.97 0.68 9.21
N TYR A 157 -19.70 0.52 9.47
CA TYR A 157 -19.01 -0.72 9.11
C TYR A 157 -18.19 -1.25 10.28
N PHE A 158 -18.13 -2.56 10.35
CA PHE A 158 -17.31 -3.31 11.31
C PHE A 158 -16.56 -4.40 10.55
N GLY A 159 -15.29 -4.56 10.81
CA GLY A 159 -14.45 -5.58 10.18
C GLY A 159 -13.57 -6.26 11.21
N VAL A 160 -13.32 -7.54 10.98
CA VAL A 160 -12.33 -8.35 11.69
C VAL A 160 -11.58 -9.15 10.67
N ASP A 161 -10.26 -9.15 10.75
CA ASP A 161 -9.41 -10.01 9.95
C ASP A 161 -8.19 -10.49 10.74
N GLY A 162 -7.75 -11.68 10.40
CA GLY A 162 -6.53 -12.28 10.92
C GLY A 162 -5.61 -12.67 9.77
N ASN A 163 -4.33 -12.42 9.95
CA ASN A 163 -3.27 -12.81 9.03
C ASN A 163 -2.22 -13.63 9.78
N ASN A 164 -1.84 -14.77 9.23
CA ASN A 164 -0.69 -15.55 9.67
C ASN A 164 0.35 -15.57 8.57
N GLU A 165 1.54 -15.20 8.91
CA GLU A 165 2.70 -15.29 8.05
C GLU A 165 3.71 -16.29 8.63
N TYR A 166 4.17 -17.23 7.81
CA TYR A 166 5.16 -18.21 8.17
C TYR A 166 6.29 -18.19 7.15
N PHE A 167 7.52 -18.02 7.59
CA PHE A 167 8.67 -17.86 6.71
C PHE A 167 9.95 -18.39 7.33
N SER A 168 11.01 -18.53 6.51
CA SER A 168 12.32 -18.98 6.93
C SER A 168 13.40 -17.94 6.67
N HIS A 169 14.34 -17.83 7.60
CA HIS A 169 15.57 -17.04 7.47
C HIS A 169 16.63 -17.83 6.68
N TYR A 170 16.42 -17.99 5.38
CA TYR A 170 17.23 -18.88 4.52
C TYR A 170 18.54 -18.27 3.99
N GLY A 171 18.75 -16.97 4.17
CA GLY A 171 19.85 -16.21 3.55
C GLY A 171 21.19 -16.26 4.24
N ARG A 172 21.30 -16.91 5.40
CA ARG A 172 22.50 -16.87 6.25
C ARG A 172 23.51 -18.01 6.04
N TYR A 173 23.35 -18.81 5.01
CA TYR A 173 24.20 -19.99 4.80
C TYR A 173 25.28 -19.72 3.79
N PHE A 174 26.49 -20.19 4.11
CA PHE A 174 27.68 -20.11 3.27
C PHE A 174 28.12 -21.50 2.85
N ASP A 175 28.59 -21.64 1.63
CA ASP A 175 29.22 -22.90 1.18
C ASP A 175 30.63 -23.06 1.73
N GLY A 176 31.23 -24.23 1.49
CA GLY A 176 32.60 -24.50 1.92
C GLY A 176 33.67 -23.57 1.31
N ASN A 177 33.35 -22.82 0.28
CA ASN A 177 34.20 -21.87 -0.42
C ASN A 177 33.96 -20.40 0.00
N ASN A 178 33.29 -20.18 1.10
CA ASN A 178 32.86 -18.85 1.58
C ASN A 178 31.88 -18.11 0.65
N ALA A 179 31.30 -18.76 -0.35
CA ALA A 179 30.24 -18.20 -1.15
C ALA A 179 28.90 -18.34 -0.41
N LEU A 180 28.13 -17.26 -0.39
CA LEU A 180 26.76 -17.29 0.13
C LEU A 180 25.92 -18.30 -0.66
N THR A 181 25.40 -19.29 0.04
CA THR A 181 24.46 -20.27 -0.52
C THR A 181 23.15 -20.21 0.23
N VAL A 182 22.11 -20.61 -0.44
CA VAL A 182 20.81 -20.81 0.19
C VAL A 182 20.80 -22.17 0.87
N ALA A 183 20.43 -22.19 2.13
CA ALA A 183 20.24 -23.44 2.85
C ALA A 183 19.27 -24.38 2.11
N SER A 184 19.64 -25.64 2.00
CA SER A 184 18.65 -26.67 1.74
C SER A 184 17.75 -26.83 2.97
N ALA A 185 16.52 -27.28 2.78
CA ALA A 185 15.59 -27.50 3.91
C ALA A 185 16.16 -28.41 5.00
N SER A 186 17.10 -29.34 4.64
CA SER A 186 17.79 -30.22 5.58
C SER A 186 18.90 -29.53 6.41
N GLN A 187 19.33 -28.34 6.01
CA GLN A 187 20.36 -27.56 6.72
C GLN A 187 19.75 -26.53 7.67
N MET A 188 18.45 -26.26 7.54
CA MET A 188 17.75 -25.28 8.36
C MET A 188 17.47 -25.85 9.76
N LYS A 189 17.72 -25.05 10.77
CA LYS A 189 17.39 -25.38 12.17
C LYS A 189 15.95 -24.92 12.48
N PRO A 190 15.34 -25.45 13.56
CA PRO A 190 14.01 -24.98 13.97
C PRO A 190 13.92 -23.46 14.18
N ASP A 191 14.98 -22.85 14.71
CA ASP A 191 15.05 -21.39 14.97
C ASP A 191 15.13 -20.53 13.70
N ASP A 192 15.36 -21.17 12.54
CA ASP A 192 15.35 -20.48 11.24
C ASP A 192 13.93 -20.21 10.73
N TRP A 193 12.92 -20.75 11.39
CA TRP A 193 11.53 -20.63 11.02
C TRP A 193 10.81 -19.69 11.97
N GLN A 194 10.07 -18.76 11.41
CA GLN A 194 9.30 -17.79 12.17
C GLN A 194 7.84 -17.78 11.71
N SER A 195 6.95 -17.67 12.68
CA SER A 195 5.53 -17.44 12.43
C SER A 195 5.14 -16.11 13.08
N THR A 196 4.35 -15.33 12.38
CA THR A 196 3.78 -14.09 12.92
C THR A 196 2.27 -14.10 12.75
N TRP A 197 1.57 -13.44 13.67
CA TRP A 197 0.13 -13.28 13.60
C TRP A 197 -0.23 -11.81 13.70
N LEU A 198 -1.11 -11.37 12.83
CA LEU A 198 -1.71 -10.04 12.87
C LEU A 198 -3.23 -10.20 12.96
N VAL A 199 -3.83 -9.69 14.02
CA VAL A 199 -5.28 -9.66 14.18
C VAL A 199 -5.72 -8.21 14.15
N ASN A 200 -6.62 -7.88 13.24
CA ASN A 200 -7.15 -6.53 13.08
C ASN A 200 -8.64 -6.51 13.36
N THR A 201 -9.09 -5.50 14.06
CA THR A 201 -10.50 -5.14 14.16
C THR A 201 -10.67 -3.68 13.79
N ARG A 202 -11.77 -3.34 13.14
CA ARG A 202 -12.08 -1.97 12.77
C ARG A 202 -13.56 -1.69 12.87
N ILE A 203 -13.89 -0.49 13.31
CA ILE A 203 -15.24 0.05 13.29
C ILE A 203 -15.18 1.46 12.72
N GLY A 204 -16.16 1.82 11.91
CA GLY A 204 -16.19 3.17 11.37
C GLY A 204 -17.58 3.59 10.94
N ILE A 205 -17.70 4.89 10.76
CA ILE A 205 -18.89 5.56 10.26
C ILE A 205 -18.47 6.53 9.15
N ARG A 206 -19.17 6.49 8.03
CA ARG A 206 -18.97 7.45 6.94
C ARG A 206 -20.28 8.04 6.46
N SER A 207 -20.23 9.27 5.99
CA SER A 207 -21.39 9.96 5.40
C SER A 207 -21.80 9.31 4.08
N ARG A 208 -23.09 9.38 3.74
CA ARG A 208 -23.65 8.95 2.45
C ARG A 208 -24.28 10.13 1.73
N GLY A 209 -24.22 10.06 0.41
CA GLY A 209 -24.88 11.05 -0.44
C GLY A 209 -24.12 12.38 -0.58
N ASN A 210 -24.75 13.33 -1.25
CA ASN A 210 -24.19 14.64 -1.54
C ASN A 210 -24.54 15.59 -0.40
N THR A 211 -23.80 15.50 0.72
CA THR A 211 -23.98 16.36 1.89
C THR A 211 -22.95 17.49 1.88
N THR A 212 -23.29 18.63 2.46
CA THR A 212 -22.37 19.76 2.66
C THR A 212 -21.15 19.36 3.49
N VAL A 213 -21.34 18.43 4.43
CA VAL A 213 -20.26 17.86 5.25
C VAL A 213 -20.15 16.38 4.94
N ARG A 214 -19.00 15.98 4.44
CA ARG A 214 -18.65 14.57 4.23
C ARG A 214 -17.62 14.18 5.28
N TYR A 215 -17.80 13.01 5.87
CA TYR A 215 -16.88 12.53 6.90
C TYR A 215 -16.71 11.01 6.81
N ASN A 216 -15.56 10.57 7.26
CA ASN A 216 -15.24 9.17 7.50
C ASN A 216 -14.40 9.08 8.78
N LEU A 217 -14.99 8.55 9.83
CA LEU A 217 -14.31 8.29 11.10
C LEU A 217 -14.19 6.78 11.27
N ASN A 218 -12.98 6.31 11.49
CA ASN A 218 -12.74 4.91 11.79
C ASN A 218 -11.75 4.76 12.94
N THR A 219 -11.95 3.70 13.71
CA THR A 219 -11.03 3.27 14.75
C THR A 219 -10.76 1.79 14.56
N GLY A 220 -9.50 1.42 14.58
CA GLY A 220 -9.05 0.04 14.48
C GLY A 220 -8.16 -0.33 15.67
N TYR A 221 -8.19 -1.59 16.02
CA TYR A 221 -7.24 -2.21 16.92
C TYR A 221 -6.53 -3.32 16.17
N SER A 222 -5.21 -3.38 16.32
CA SER A 222 -4.36 -4.41 15.76
C SER A 222 -3.53 -5.06 16.87
N ALA A 223 -3.43 -6.37 16.85
CA ALA A 223 -2.47 -7.11 17.67
C ALA A 223 -1.52 -7.84 16.74
N TYR A 224 -0.25 -7.46 16.77
CA TYR A 224 0.83 -8.13 16.06
C TYR A 224 1.63 -8.99 17.02
N ILE A 225 1.69 -10.29 16.76
CA ILE A 225 2.25 -11.28 17.68
C ILE A 225 3.43 -11.97 17.02
N LEU A 226 4.61 -11.82 17.60
CA LEU A 226 5.76 -12.68 17.37
C LEU A 226 5.83 -13.67 18.54
N PRO A 227 5.53 -14.95 18.34
CA PRO A 227 5.53 -15.94 19.41
C PRO A 227 6.88 -15.99 20.15
N ASN A 228 6.83 -16.03 21.47
CA ASN A 228 8.00 -16.07 22.37
C ASN A 228 8.91 -14.83 22.31
N ALA A 229 8.46 -13.76 21.68
CA ALA A 229 9.23 -12.54 21.51
C ALA A 229 8.45 -11.30 21.98
N VAL A 230 7.55 -10.78 21.17
CA VAL A 230 6.82 -9.55 21.45
C VAL A 230 5.40 -9.62 20.92
N THR A 231 4.48 -9.01 21.66
CA THR A 231 3.15 -8.67 21.14
C THR A 231 3.04 -7.15 21.13
N GLU A 232 2.78 -6.59 19.95
CA GLU A 232 2.48 -5.18 19.79
C GLU A 232 0.97 -5.01 19.68
N HIS A 233 0.44 -4.12 20.52
CA HIS A 233 -0.95 -3.70 20.50
C HIS A 233 -1.03 -2.28 19.93
N GLN A 234 -1.81 -2.08 18.90
CA GLN A 234 -1.94 -0.79 18.23
C GLN A 234 -3.40 -0.38 18.14
N VAL A 235 -3.71 0.84 18.56
CA VAL A 235 -4.99 1.49 18.32
C VAL A 235 -4.79 2.62 17.34
N ARG A 236 -5.52 2.61 16.23
CA ARG A 236 -5.49 3.66 15.20
C ARG A 236 -6.85 4.29 15.05
N THR A 237 -6.90 5.60 15.10
CA THR A 237 -8.12 6.37 14.81
C THR A 237 -7.84 7.36 13.69
N ARG A 238 -8.70 7.38 12.68
CA ARG A 238 -8.60 8.30 11.55
C ARG A 238 -9.94 9.00 11.34
N LEU A 239 -9.87 10.31 11.16
CA LEU A 239 -10.97 11.16 10.77
C LEU A 239 -10.60 11.86 9.46
N ASP A 240 -11.42 11.72 8.45
CA ASP A 240 -11.40 12.51 7.23
C ASP A 240 -12.71 13.33 7.20
N ALA A 241 -12.62 14.65 7.23
CA ALA A 241 -13.76 15.54 7.21
C ALA A 241 -13.61 16.58 6.11
N VAL A 242 -14.63 16.74 5.28
CA VAL A 242 -14.64 17.67 4.14
C VAL A 242 -15.89 18.52 4.20
N TRP A 243 -15.73 19.83 4.18
CA TRP A 243 -16.79 20.82 4.03
C TRP A 243 -16.84 21.28 2.57
N VAL A 244 -17.91 20.97 1.88
CA VAL A 244 -18.17 21.42 0.53
C VAL A 244 -18.68 22.86 0.61
N LEU A 245 -17.85 23.82 0.18
CA LEU A 245 -18.17 25.25 0.21
C LEU A 245 -18.93 25.67 -1.04
N SER A 246 -18.56 25.08 -2.18
CA SER A 246 -19.26 25.21 -3.47
C SER A 246 -18.93 24.00 -4.35
N ASP A 247 -19.40 23.99 -5.59
CA ASP A 247 -19.08 22.91 -6.55
C ASP A 247 -17.58 22.79 -6.86
N GLU A 248 -16.84 23.89 -6.73
CA GLU A 248 -15.41 23.95 -7.01
C GLU A 248 -14.52 24.02 -5.75
N HIS A 249 -15.06 24.44 -4.62
CA HIS A 249 -14.29 24.76 -3.41
C HIS A 249 -14.67 23.85 -2.25
N SER A 250 -13.68 23.32 -1.58
CA SER A 250 -13.84 22.58 -0.33
C SER A 250 -12.71 22.87 0.65
N ALA A 251 -13.00 22.78 1.93
CA ALA A 251 -12.03 22.78 3.00
C ALA A 251 -12.15 21.46 3.77
N GLY A 252 -11.08 20.99 4.35
CA GLY A 252 -11.12 19.74 5.09
C GLY A 252 -10.13 19.69 6.23
N LEU A 253 -10.33 18.67 7.04
CA LEU A 253 -9.45 18.29 8.13
C LEU A 253 -9.27 16.77 8.11
N ASN A 254 -8.06 16.31 7.93
CA ASN A 254 -7.68 14.94 8.21
C ASN A 254 -7.01 14.90 9.59
N ALA A 255 -7.40 13.95 10.41
CA ALA A 255 -6.80 13.72 11.70
C ALA A 255 -6.48 12.23 11.85
N TYR A 256 -5.33 11.95 12.44
CA TYR A 256 -4.85 10.61 12.70
C TYR A 256 -4.29 10.53 14.11
N ALA A 257 -4.59 9.45 14.80
CA ALA A 257 -4.02 9.13 16.10
C ALA A 257 -3.65 7.64 16.11
N GLN A 258 -2.46 7.35 16.62
CA GLN A 258 -1.96 5.99 16.78
C GLN A 258 -1.33 5.83 18.17
N ASP A 259 -1.74 4.80 18.86
CA ASP A 259 -1.21 4.41 20.16
C ASP A 259 -0.65 2.99 20.07
N ASN A 260 0.61 2.82 20.45
CA ASN A 260 1.30 1.53 20.41
C ASN A 260 1.73 1.12 21.82
N PHE A 261 1.48 -0.13 22.17
CA PHE A 261 1.85 -0.73 23.45
C PHE A 261 2.51 -2.08 23.19
N TYR A 262 3.52 -2.41 23.99
CA TYR A 262 4.29 -3.63 23.80
C TYR A 262 4.18 -4.54 25.01
N GLN A 263 4.00 -5.82 24.76
CA GLN A 263 4.15 -6.89 25.74
C GLN A 263 5.34 -7.75 25.30
N ILE A 264 6.42 -7.70 26.06
CA ILE A 264 7.68 -8.37 25.75
C ILE A 264 7.78 -9.65 26.57
N SER A 265 8.25 -10.71 25.96
CA SER A 265 8.48 -12.00 26.61
C SER A 265 9.70 -11.93 27.53
N ASP A 266 9.62 -12.50 28.72
CA ASP A 266 10.72 -12.60 29.69
C ASP A 266 11.95 -13.34 29.10
N SER A 267 11.75 -14.17 28.08
CA SER A 267 12.81 -14.91 27.41
C SER A 267 13.80 -14.04 26.64
N LEU A 268 13.43 -12.79 26.31
CA LEU A 268 14.29 -11.89 25.53
C LEU A 268 15.39 -11.20 26.35
N HIS A 269 15.37 -11.27 27.69
CA HIS A 269 16.35 -10.65 28.60
C HIS A 269 16.70 -9.19 28.26
N LEU A 270 15.74 -8.44 27.73
CA LEU A 270 15.93 -7.04 27.36
C LEU A 270 15.95 -6.13 28.60
N SER A 271 16.62 -5.00 28.52
CA SER A 271 16.66 -4.02 29.61
C SER A 271 15.27 -3.42 29.88
N HIS A 272 15.01 -2.95 31.11
CA HIS A 272 13.70 -2.45 31.54
C HIS A 272 13.20 -1.19 30.79
N SER A 273 14.05 -0.53 30.00
CA SER A 273 13.68 0.65 29.20
C SER A 273 13.12 0.29 27.82
N VAL A 274 13.03 -1.00 27.51
CA VAL A 274 12.60 -1.51 26.20
C VAL A 274 11.08 -1.60 26.15
N GLY A 275 10.50 -1.22 25.00
CA GLY A 275 9.06 -1.32 24.79
C GLY A 275 8.25 -0.19 25.42
N THR A 276 8.79 1.02 25.49
CA THR A 276 8.02 2.22 25.90
C THR A 276 6.84 2.45 24.95
N PRO A 277 5.64 2.79 25.49
CA PRO A 277 4.50 3.14 24.64
C PRO A 277 4.81 4.32 23.73
N ARG A 278 4.28 4.28 22.51
CA ARG A 278 4.44 5.33 21.51
C ARG A 278 3.09 5.85 21.07
N HIS A 279 3.02 7.17 20.93
CA HIS A 279 1.81 7.86 20.53
C HIS A 279 2.14 8.80 19.37
N ALA A 280 1.41 8.69 18.29
CA ALA A 280 1.52 9.57 17.14
C ALA A 280 0.20 10.27 16.88
N PHE A 281 0.27 11.56 16.58
CA PHE A 281 -0.89 12.36 16.20
C PHE A 281 -0.53 13.15 14.95
N ARG A 282 -1.45 13.20 13.99
CA ARG A 282 -1.38 14.08 12.83
C ARG A 282 -2.65 14.89 12.71
N LEU A 283 -2.51 16.17 12.41
CA LEU A 283 -3.58 17.03 11.97
C LEU A 283 -3.20 17.63 10.63
N GLU A 284 -4.09 17.54 9.66
CA GLU A 284 -3.90 18.10 8.33
C GLU A 284 -5.13 18.94 7.95
N PRO A 285 -5.15 20.23 8.29
CA PRO A 285 -6.09 21.17 7.66
C PRO A 285 -5.69 21.38 6.19
N TYR A 286 -6.67 21.37 5.31
CA TYR A 286 -6.43 21.59 3.89
C TYR A 286 -7.55 22.36 3.22
N TYR A 287 -7.22 22.94 2.09
CA TYR A 287 -8.15 23.53 1.15
C TYR A 287 -7.98 22.86 -0.21
N ALA A 288 -9.08 22.60 -0.90
CA ALA A 288 -9.08 22.05 -2.24
C ALA A 288 -9.96 22.85 -3.18
N TYR A 289 -9.44 23.09 -4.38
CA TYR A 289 -10.13 23.70 -5.50
C TYR A 289 -10.12 22.74 -6.70
N VAL A 290 -11.29 22.54 -7.31
CA VAL A 290 -11.48 21.65 -8.46
C VAL A 290 -12.19 22.41 -9.57
N GLY A 291 -11.40 23.09 -10.41
CA GLY A 291 -11.90 23.78 -11.59
C GLY A 291 -11.59 23.04 -12.89
N ASN A 292 -12.10 23.56 -14.00
CA ASN A 292 -11.94 22.93 -15.32
C ASN A 292 -10.51 23.02 -15.88
N LYS A 293 -9.74 24.03 -15.47
CA LYS A 293 -8.36 24.25 -15.95
C LYS A 293 -7.29 23.97 -14.92
N PHE A 294 -7.67 23.97 -13.66
CA PHE A 294 -6.75 23.84 -12.56
C PHE A 294 -7.41 23.13 -11.39
N ARG A 295 -6.67 22.24 -10.75
CA ARG A 295 -7.04 21.60 -9.49
C ARG A 295 -5.90 21.78 -8.52
N ILE A 296 -6.21 22.04 -7.28
CA ILE A 296 -5.22 22.11 -6.21
C ILE A 296 -5.79 21.51 -4.92
N HIS A 297 -4.95 20.79 -4.23
CA HIS A 297 -5.07 20.43 -2.84
C HIS A 297 -3.90 21.09 -2.11
N ALA A 298 -4.16 21.89 -1.09
CA ALA A 298 -3.15 22.57 -0.31
C ALA A 298 -3.40 22.32 1.17
N GLY A 299 -2.61 21.46 1.76
CA GLY A 299 -2.64 21.07 3.16
C GLY A 299 -1.27 21.18 3.82
N ILE A 300 -1.26 21.17 5.14
CA ILE A 300 -0.07 21.11 5.96
C ILE A 300 -0.31 20.02 7.00
N ASN A 301 0.60 19.05 7.07
CA ASN A 301 0.64 18.07 8.14
C ASN A 301 1.31 18.67 9.36
N PHE A 302 0.68 18.52 10.50
CA PHE A 302 1.24 18.79 11.82
C PHE A 302 1.34 17.46 12.55
N ASP A 303 2.55 16.91 12.58
CA ASP A 303 2.83 15.62 13.18
C ASP A 303 3.43 15.80 14.58
N PHE A 304 2.95 15.00 15.53
CA PHE A 304 3.40 14.95 16.90
C PHE A 304 3.65 13.50 17.29
N ASN A 305 4.85 13.18 17.72
CA ASN A 305 5.19 11.86 18.26
C ASN A 305 5.61 12.00 19.72
N ILE A 306 5.14 11.09 20.56
CA ILE A 306 5.40 11.05 21.99
C ILE A 306 5.88 9.62 22.34
N GLY A 307 6.92 9.52 23.15
CA GLY A 307 7.31 8.26 23.79
C GLY A 307 8.59 7.62 23.30
N ALA A 308 9.15 7.98 22.18
CA ALA A 308 10.50 7.60 21.79
C ALA A 308 10.96 8.32 20.53
N GLY A 309 12.26 8.53 20.41
CA GLY A 309 12.91 9.05 19.21
C GLY A 309 13.08 10.56 19.22
N HIS A 310 14.33 10.96 19.11
CA HIS A 310 14.68 12.37 19.02
C HIS A 310 14.91 12.74 17.57
N LEU A 311 14.01 13.50 16.95
CA LEU A 311 14.30 14.17 15.68
C LEU A 311 15.38 15.25 15.82
N MET A 312 15.49 15.82 17.01
CA MET A 312 16.50 16.82 17.36
C MET A 312 17.01 16.55 18.77
N SER A 313 18.30 16.64 18.96
CA SER A 313 18.98 16.42 20.23
C SER A 313 18.52 17.42 21.31
N GLY A 314 17.50 17.05 22.03
CA GLY A 314 17.00 17.83 23.15
C GLY A 314 16.02 17.01 23.94
N GLY A 315 16.46 16.31 24.90
CA GLY A 315 15.88 15.75 26.10
C GLY A 315 14.38 15.55 26.31
N ASP A 316 13.52 15.96 25.39
CA ASP A 316 12.07 15.89 25.52
C ASP A 316 11.51 14.71 24.73
N ASN A 317 10.62 13.94 25.36
CA ASN A 317 9.94 12.78 24.78
C ASN A 317 8.86 13.16 23.74
N ILE A 318 8.88 14.35 23.20
CA ILE A 318 7.91 14.86 22.24
C ILE A 318 8.65 15.43 21.03
N SER A 319 8.32 14.90 19.84
CA SER A 319 8.80 15.41 18.57
C SER A 319 7.66 16.04 17.79
N PHE A 320 7.91 17.19 17.19
CA PHE A 320 6.97 17.89 16.32
C PHE A 320 7.60 18.13 14.96
N ALA A 321 6.87 17.78 13.89
CA ALA A 321 7.34 17.90 12.52
C ALA A 321 6.24 18.41 11.60
N PRO A 322 6.30 19.68 11.15
CA PRO A 322 5.40 20.16 10.11
C PRO A 322 5.90 19.73 8.73
N SER A 323 4.98 19.35 7.84
CA SER A 323 5.32 18.99 6.46
C SER A 323 4.22 19.38 5.49
N PRO A 324 4.56 19.68 4.20
CA PRO A 324 3.55 20.01 3.21
C PRO A 324 2.72 18.77 2.83
N ASN A 325 1.48 19.01 2.41
CA ASN A 325 0.67 18.07 1.63
C ASN A 325 0.00 18.85 0.51
N ILE A 326 0.70 19.02 -0.59
CA ILE A 326 0.29 19.86 -1.73
C ILE A 326 0.25 18.99 -2.97
N ALA A 327 -0.83 19.10 -3.72
CA ALA A 327 -0.95 18.50 -5.04
C ALA A 327 -1.68 19.48 -5.97
N PHE A 328 -1.23 19.57 -7.22
CA PHE A 328 -1.93 20.34 -8.23
C PHE A 328 -1.90 19.66 -9.60
N ASP A 329 -2.93 19.90 -10.38
CA ASP A 329 -3.03 19.58 -11.80
C ASP A 329 -3.40 20.85 -12.57
N TRP A 330 -2.63 21.19 -13.59
CA TRP A 330 -2.91 22.29 -14.49
C TRP A 330 -3.08 21.79 -15.92
N PHE A 331 -4.30 21.85 -16.42
CA PHE A 331 -4.65 21.42 -17.78
C PHE A 331 -4.24 22.50 -18.79
N LEU A 332 -2.96 22.44 -19.22
CA LEU A 332 -2.37 23.42 -20.14
C LEU A 332 -3.07 23.41 -21.50
N MET A 333 -3.32 22.21 -22.02
CA MET A 333 -4.10 21.96 -23.22
C MET A 333 -5.11 20.87 -22.92
N LYS A 334 -6.39 21.19 -23.06
CA LYS A 334 -7.47 20.26 -22.78
C LYS A 334 -7.24 18.93 -23.46
N ASP A 335 -7.29 17.85 -22.67
CA ASP A 335 -7.15 16.45 -23.09
C ASP A 335 -5.80 16.09 -23.76
N ALA A 336 -4.84 17.02 -23.82
CA ALA A 336 -3.57 16.82 -24.48
C ALA A 336 -2.36 16.96 -23.56
N ILE A 337 -2.26 18.03 -22.79
CA ILE A 337 -1.09 18.29 -21.94
C ILE A 337 -1.53 18.80 -20.57
N ASP A 338 -1.16 18.05 -19.55
CA ASP A 338 -1.35 18.43 -18.14
C ASP A 338 0.03 18.58 -17.48
N LEU A 339 0.20 19.68 -16.76
CA LEU A 339 1.30 19.85 -15.80
C LEU A 339 0.77 19.48 -14.42
N TYR A 340 1.46 18.64 -13.71
CA TYR A 340 1.10 18.29 -12.33
C TYR A 340 2.29 18.40 -11.39
N GLY A 341 1.99 18.59 -10.12
CA GLY A 341 3.01 18.58 -9.09
C GLY A 341 2.45 18.08 -7.77
N THR A 342 3.32 17.46 -6.99
CA THR A 342 3.06 17.03 -5.62
C THR A 342 4.21 17.43 -4.73
N ALA A 343 3.93 17.78 -3.49
CA ALA A 343 4.93 17.99 -2.45
C ALA A 343 4.34 17.49 -1.14
N ASN A 344 4.80 16.33 -0.69
CA ASN A 344 4.30 15.66 0.49
C ASN A 344 5.41 15.46 1.49
N GLY A 345 5.06 15.50 2.77
CA GLY A 345 5.94 15.09 3.83
C GLY A 345 5.26 14.07 4.72
N THR A 346 6.07 13.28 5.41
CA THR A 346 5.59 12.27 6.35
C THR A 346 6.49 12.20 7.57
N PHE A 347 5.87 11.91 8.69
CA PHE A 347 6.57 11.61 9.93
C PHE A 347 6.05 10.27 10.44
N GLY A 348 6.88 9.24 10.38
CA GLY A 348 6.54 7.88 10.74
C GLY A 348 6.93 7.56 12.18
N THR A 349 6.19 6.67 12.80
CA THR A 349 6.59 5.99 14.06
C THR A 349 7.13 4.63 13.69
N SER A 350 8.39 4.35 14.02
CA SER A 350 8.95 3.03 13.80
C SER A 350 8.36 2.03 14.81
N THR A 351 7.36 1.25 14.43
CA THR A 351 6.79 0.18 15.25
C THR A 351 7.31 -1.18 14.82
N VAL A 352 7.22 -2.20 15.69
CA VAL A 352 7.64 -3.57 15.33
C VAL A 352 6.85 -4.09 14.14
N LEU A 353 5.54 -3.81 14.11
CA LEU A 353 4.68 -4.19 12.99
C LEU A 353 5.14 -3.55 11.67
N GLU A 354 5.34 -2.23 11.63
CA GLU A 354 5.77 -1.51 10.43
C GLU A 354 7.16 -1.96 9.98
N PHE A 355 8.04 -2.18 10.95
CA PHE A 355 9.39 -2.68 10.74
C PHE A 355 9.39 -4.06 10.07
N MET A 356 8.66 -5.02 10.65
CA MET A 356 8.55 -6.37 10.10
C MET A 356 7.79 -6.43 8.77
N GLN A 357 6.84 -5.52 8.54
CA GLN A 357 6.18 -5.38 7.24
C GLN A 357 7.13 -4.82 6.18
N THR A 358 8.05 -3.93 6.55
CA THR A 358 9.06 -3.39 5.64
C THR A 358 10.04 -4.47 5.22
N ASN A 359 10.56 -5.24 6.19
CA ASN A 359 11.42 -6.37 5.90
C ASN A 359 11.36 -7.41 7.04
N ARG A 360 10.76 -8.54 6.74
CA ARG A 360 10.59 -9.68 7.68
C ARG A 360 11.89 -10.31 8.17
N TYR A 361 13.01 -10.06 7.51
CA TYR A 361 14.31 -10.63 7.86
C TYR A 361 15.13 -9.74 8.80
N MET A 362 14.60 -8.58 9.20
CA MET A 362 15.26 -7.67 10.12
C MET A 362 15.21 -8.15 11.57
N ASN A 363 16.19 -7.71 12.35
CA ASN A 363 16.25 -8.01 13.77
C ASN A 363 15.24 -7.17 14.56
N TYR A 364 14.11 -7.75 14.89
CA TYR A 364 13.07 -7.09 15.69
C TYR A 364 13.54 -6.72 17.11
N ALA A 365 14.52 -7.43 17.66
CA ALA A 365 15.07 -7.12 18.99
C ALA A 365 15.84 -5.80 18.98
N GLU A 366 16.56 -5.50 17.88
CA GLU A 366 17.17 -4.18 17.69
C GLU A 366 16.12 -3.09 17.61
N CYS A 367 14.98 -3.37 16.95
CA CYS A 367 13.85 -2.47 16.92
C CYS A 367 13.31 -2.14 18.31
N LEU A 368 13.38 -3.03 19.26
CA LEU A 368 12.93 -2.81 20.63
C LEU A 368 14.01 -2.16 21.52
N GLN A 369 15.29 -2.37 21.24
CA GLN A 369 16.41 -1.92 22.06
C GLN A 369 16.96 -0.56 21.66
N SER A 370 16.88 -0.22 20.37
CA SER A 370 17.40 1.07 19.92
C SER A 370 16.57 2.22 20.51
N ASP A 371 17.23 3.30 20.87
CA ASP A 371 16.56 4.58 21.04
C ASP A 371 15.96 4.92 19.67
N HIS A 372 14.75 4.49 19.47
CA HIS A 372 14.09 4.52 18.17
C HIS A 372 14.02 5.92 17.67
N VAL A 373 14.59 6.09 16.52
CA VAL A 373 14.57 7.36 15.80
C VAL A 373 13.39 7.28 14.86
N ASP A 374 12.43 8.17 15.03
CA ASP A 374 11.31 8.29 14.11
C ASP A 374 11.81 8.74 12.73
N ASP A 375 11.31 8.14 11.68
CA ASP A 375 11.64 8.53 10.32
C ASP A 375 10.85 9.78 9.91
N TYR A 376 11.54 10.76 9.34
CA TYR A 376 10.93 12.01 8.91
C TYR A 376 11.32 12.35 7.48
N THR A 377 10.33 12.54 6.65
CA THR A 377 10.46 13.05 5.30
C THR A 377 9.85 14.46 5.26
N PRO A 378 10.65 15.53 5.46
CA PRO A 378 10.12 16.89 5.38
C PRO A 378 9.53 17.22 4.02
N ILE A 379 10.07 16.65 2.97
CA ILE A 379 9.60 16.87 1.60
C ILE A 379 9.91 15.67 0.70
N ASP A 380 8.91 15.20 -0.02
CA ASP A 380 9.00 14.39 -1.24
C ASP A 380 8.20 15.11 -2.32
N ALA A 381 8.88 15.78 -3.22
CA ALA A 381 8.28 16.60 -4.26
C ALA A 381 8.49 15.98 -5.63
N GLN A 382 7.47 16.07 -6.47
CA GLN A 382 7.51 15.63 -7.87
C GLN A 382 6.78 16.64 -8.75
N LEU A 383 7.37 16.93 -9.90
CA LEU A 383 6.77 17.73 -10.97
C LEU A 383 6.81 16.94 -12.26
N GLY A 384 5.73 16.94 -13.02
CA GLY A 384 5.66 16.15 -14.24
C GLY A 384 4.66 16.67 -15.26
N PHE A 385 4.79 16.16 -16.47
CA PHE A 385 3.90 16.41 -17.60
C PHE A 385 3.23 15.11 -18.05
N LYS A 386 1.91 15.13 -18.12
CA LYS A 386 1.13 14.09 -18.79
C LYS A 386 0.79 14.57 -20.18
N ILE A 387 1.26 13.87 -21.19
CA ILE A 387 1.13 14.22 -22.60
C ILE A 387 0.32 13.13 -23.30
N ARG A 388 -0.78 13.50 -23.92
CA ARG A 388 -1.67 12.60 -24.68
C ARG A 388 -1.62 12.97 -26.17
N PRO A 389 -0.66 12.44 -26.96
CA PRO A 389 -0.58 12.73 -28.40
C PRO A 389 -1.80 12.21 -29.17
N MET A 390 -2.42 11.17 -28.64
CA MET A 390 -3.64 10.55 -29.14
C MET A 390 -4.42 9.91 -27.98
N ALA A 391 -5.70 9.67 -28.16
CA ALA A 391 -6.58 9.10 -27.13
C ALA A 391 -6.12 7.73 -26.60
N THR A 392 -5.32 7.02 -27.37
CA THR A 392 -4.80 5.68 -27.04
C THR A 392 -3.44 5.71 -26.34
N MET A 393 -2.83 6.88 -26.15
CA MET A 393 -1.45 6.98 -25.66
C MET A 393 -1.31 8.08 -24.62
N LEU A 394 -0.70 7.73 -23.49
CA LEU A 394 -0.34 8.66 -22.42
C LEU A 394 1.15 8.51 -22.11
N PHE A 395 1.89 9.59 -22.21
CA PHE A 395 3.24 9.74 -21.66
C PHE A 395 3.16 10.54 -20.37
N ASP A 396 3.81 10.06 -19.34
CA ASP A 396 4.03 10.78 -18.10
C ASP A 396 5.54 10.90 -17.87
N ILE A 397 6.06 12.12 -17.85
CA ILE A 397 7.49 12.41 -17.67
C ILE A 397 7.60 13.28 -16.44
N TYR A 398 8.43 12.90 -15.50
CA TYR A 398 8.54 13.59 -14.21
C TYR A 398 9.95 13.63 -13.65
N ALA A 399 10.17 14.62 -12.81
CA ALA A 399 11.33 14.74 -11.96
C ALA A 399 10.89 14.96 -10.51
N GLY A 400 11.64 14.45 -9.57
CA GLY A 400 11.32 14.57 -8.15
C GLY A 400 12.56 14.69 -7.29
N TYR A 401 12.36 15.22 -6.10
CA TYR A 401 13.34 15.35 -5.05
C TYR A 401 12.72 14.97 -3.71
N ALA A 402 13.44 14.18 -2.93
CA ALA A 402 13.06 13.88 -1.55
C ALA A 402 14.25 14.07 -0.62
N TYR A 403 13.96 14.57 0.56
CA TYR A 403 14.90 14.60 1.68
C TYR A 403 14.30 13.80 2.84
N GLN A 404 15.08 12.89 3.41
CA GLN A 404 14.61 11.90 4.35
C GLN A 404 15.59 11.79 5.53
N PHE A 405 15.11 12.03 6.73
CA PHE A 405 15.84 11.85 7.97
C PHE A 405 15.61 10.46 8.54
N ASN A 406 16.64 9.93 9.19
CA ASN A 406 16.56 8.70 9.97
C ASN A 406 16.01 7.51 9.19
N GLN A 407 16.37 7.42 7.91
CA GLN A 407 15.96 6.29 7.09
C GLN A 407 16.79 5.05 7.39
N LEU A 408 16.10 3.95 7.40
CA LEU A 408 16.65 2.65 7.71
C LEU A 408 17.50 2.13 6.54
N LEU A 409 18.75 1.78 6.84
CA LEU A 409 19.68 1.12 5.95
C LEU A 409 19.98 -0.28 6.48
N LEU A 410 19.89 -1.28 5.60
CA LEU A 410 20.14 -2.66 5.97
C LEU A 410 21.64 -2.95 6.00
N MET A 411 22.03 -3.75 6.96
CA MET A 411 23.37 -4.28 7.13
C MET A 411 23.30 -5.81 7.19
N ALA A 412 23.99 -6.47 6.30
CA ALA A 412 24.05 -7.91 6.27
C ALA A 412 25.31 -8.40 7.01
N PRO A 413 25.18 -9.23 8.03
CA PRO A 413 26.33 -9.82 8.70
C PRO A 413 27.13 -10.72 7.76
N THR A 414 28.44 -10.73 7.91
CA THR A 414 29.32 -11.66 7.18
C THR A 414 29.26 -13.06 7.79
N ARG A 415 29.77 -14.06 7.05
CA ARG A 415 29.93 -15.42 7.56
C ARG A 415 30.62 -15.47 8.92
N GLN A 416 31.69 -14.70 9.08
CA GLN A 416 32.50 -14.73 10.29
C GLN A 416 31.68 -14.20 11.50
N PHE A 417 30.82 -13.21 11.31
CA PHE A 417 29.90 -12.76 12.33
C PHE A 417 28.93 -13.88 12.75
N TYR A 418 28.37 -14.62 11.81
CA TYR A 418 27.50 -15.76 12.12
C TYR A 418 28.20 -16.92 12.81
N GLU A 419 29.44 -17.20 12.46
CA GLU A 419 30.24 -18.25 13.16
C GLU A 419 30.44 -17.91 14.63
N GLN A 420 30.54 -16.63 14.96
CA GLN A 420 30.68 -16.14 16.33
C GLN A 420 29.33 -15.94 17.04
N ASN A 421 28.27 -15.65 16.28
CA ASN A 421 26.92 -15.41 16.77
C ASN A 421 25.93 -16.37 16.09
N PRO A 422 26.01 -17.67 16.36
CA PRO A 422 25.25 -18.68 15.59
C PRO A 422 23.73 -18.59 15.78
N ASN A 423 23.27 -17.82 16.77
CA ASN A 423 21.86 -17.60 17.05
C ASN A 423 21.31 -16.32 16.38
N ASP A 424 22.17 -15.51 15.78
CA ASP A 424 21.77 -14.29 15.10
C ASP A 424 21.53 -14.57 13.62
N SER A 425 20.27 -14.68 13.25
CA SER A 425 19.82 -14.99 11.89
C SER A 425 19.24 -13.81 11.15
N TYR A 426 19.34 -12.62 11.70
CA TYR A 426 18.63 -11.46 11.22
C TYR A 426 19.53 -10.53 10.40
N LEU A 427 18.90 -9.73 9.53
CA LEU A 427 19.52 -8.53 8.97
C LEU A 427 19.51 -7.45 10.03
N HIS A 428 20.64 -6.82 10.22
CA HIS A 428 20.80 -5.66 11.08
C HIS A 428 20.48 -4.38 10.32
N PHE A 429 20.38 -3.27 11.00
CA PHE A 429 20.11 -1.99 10.38
C PHE A 429 20.76 -0.84 11.16
N TYR A 430 20.87 0.29 10.49
CA TYR A 430 21.25 1.57 11.07
C TYR A 430 20.48 2.69 10.39
N TYR A 431 20.44 3.86 11.01
CA TYR A 431 19.73 5.01 10.46
C TYR A 431 20.69 5.99 9.80
N SER A 432 20.26 6.58 8.68
CA SER A 432 20.99 7.62 7.96
C SER A 432 20.02 8.61 7.34
N ASN A 433 20.53 9.83 7.13
CA ASN A 433 19.79 10.84 6.37
C ASN A 433 20.22 10.75 4.91
N TRP A 434 19.27 10.83 4.00
CA TRP A 434 19.57 10.77 2.58
C TRP A 434 18.71 11.70 1.75
N GLN A 435 19.24 12.01 0.57
CA GLN A 435 18.54 12.78 -0.44
C GLN A 435 18.39 11.91 -1.69
N ARG A 436 17.28 12.09 -2.36
CA ARG A 436 16.99 11.39 -3.61
C ARG A 436 16.55 12.36 -4.68
N TRP A 437 17.28 12.41 -5.78
CA TRP A 437 16.80 12.95 -7.04
C TRP A 437 16.26 11.81 -7.89
N LYS A 438 15.11 12.02 -8.51
CA LYS A 438 14.45 11.04 -9.36
C LYS A 438 14.06 11.69 -10.68
N VAL A 439 14.33 11.01 -11.80
CA VAL A 439 13.77 11.33 -13.10
C VAL A 439 13.14 10.06 -13.64
N GLY A 440 11.91 10.16 -14.11
CA GLY A 440 11.21 8.99 -14.61
C GLY A 440 10.28 9.29 -15.76
N ALA A 441 9.90 8.23 -16.45
CA ALA A 441 8.91 8.27 -17.50
C ALA A 441 8.02 7.02 -17.48
N THR A 442 6.74 7.21 -17.79
CA THR A 442 5.79 6.13 -17.97
C THR A 442 5.06 6.29 -19.30
N LEU A 443 4.95 5.21 -20.05
CA LEU A 443 4.15 5.12 -21.25
C LEU A 443 2.97 4.18 -20.98
N HIS A 444 1.76 4.67 -21.21
CA HIS A 444 0.57 3.84 -21.31
C HIS A 444 0.10 3.88 -22.77
N TYR A 445 -0.03 2.70 -23.35
CA TYR A 445 -0.57 2.54 -24.69
C TYR A 445 -1.73 1.55 -24.65
N HIS A 446 -2.87 2.00 -25.11
CA HIS A 446 -4.09 1.20 -25.20
C HIS A 446 -4.57 1.15 -26.66
N TRP A 447 -4.57 -0.01 -27.26
CA TRP A 447 -5.03 -0.18 -28.63
C TRP A 447 -6.32 -1.00 -28.63
N ARG A 448 -7.44 -0.31 -28.77
CA ARG A 448 -8.79 -0.89 -28.66
C ARG A 448 -8.86 -1.70 -27.35
N ASP A 449 -9.72 -2.72 -27.32
CA ASP A 449 -9.79 -3.68 -26.21
C ASP A 449 -8.82 -4.86 -26.37
N ILE A 450 -7.83 -4.72 -27.27
CA ILE A 450 -6.96 -5.84 -27.67
C ILE A 450 -5.63 -5.79 -26.93
N LEU A 451 -5.02 -4.62 -26.79
CA LEU A 451 -3.65 -4.52 -26.28
C LEU A 451 -3.49 -3.35 -25.33
N ASN A 452 -3.00 -3.65 -24.13
CA ASN A 452 -2.55 -2.68 -23.15
C ASN A 452 -1.05 -2.85 -22.92
N ILE A 453 -0.29 -1.78 -23.04
CA ILE A 453 1.14 -1.75 -22.71
C ILE A 453 1.36 -0.65 -21.66
N ARG A 454 2.04 -1.01 -20.60
CA ARG A 454 2.56 -0.08 -19.62
C ARG A 454 4.07 -0.29 -19.52
N LEU A 455 4.82 0.74 -19.83
CA LEU A 455 6.27 0.79 -19.68
C LEU A 455 6.59 1.92 -18.70
N SER A 456 7.34 1.65 -17.66
CA SER A 456 7.85 2.68 -16.75
C SER A 456 9.35 2.49 -16.53
N GLY A 457 10.04 3.59 -16.27
CA GLY A 457 11.43 3.58 -15.91
C GLY A 457 11.78 4.78 -15.07
N ASN A 458 12.66 4.60 -14.10
CA ASN A 458 13.16 5.63 -13.21
C ASN A 458 14.69 5.57 -13.17
N TYR A 459 15.28 6.71 -13.02
CA TYR A 459 16.67 6.89 -12.65
C TYR A 459 16.76 7.68 -11.35
N TYR A 460 17.62 7.23 -10.44
CA TYR A 460 17.81 7.81 -9.12
C TYR A 460 19.26 8.23 -8.93
N HIS A 461 19.42 9.39 -8.34
CA HIS A 461 20.69 9.82 -7.77
C HIS A 461 20.51 10.00 -6.27
N TRP A 462 21.26 9.22 -5.51
CA TRP A 462 21.18 9.16 -4.06
C TRP A 462 22.42 9.80 -3.45
N THR A 463 22.23 10.54 -2.38
CA THR A 463 23.30 11.03 -1.51
C THR A 463 22.91 10.79 -0.07
N CYS A 464 23.85 10.41 0.78
CA CYS A 464 23.61 10.27 2.20
C CYS A 464 24.62 11.05 3.01
N ASP A 465 24.23 11.42 4.24
CA ASP A 465 25.14 12.05 5.17
C ASP A 465 26.18 11.03 5.65
N SER A 466 27.41 11.52 5.89
CA SER A 466 28.48 10.64 6.37
C SER A 466 28.16 10.08 7.73
N ILE A 467 28.27 8.77 7.87
CA ILE A 467 28.23 8.10 9.17
C ILE A 467 29.69 8.01 9.65
N GLU A 468 30.17 9.10 10.27
CA GLU A 468 31.57 9.21 10.71
C GLU A 468 31.97 8.15 11.75
N ALA A 469 31.02 7.57 12.46
CA ALA A 469 31.30 6.70 13.60
C ALA A 469 31.90 5.34 13.26
N ASN A 470 31.77 4.82 12.01
CA ASN A 470 32.14 3.43 11.67
C ASN A 470 32.94 3.27 10.38
N GLY A 471 33.51 4.33 9.79
CA GLY A 471 34.26 4.24 8.53
C GLY A 471 33.41 3.79 7.33
N ILE A 472 32.10 4.02 7.39
CA ILE A 472 31.17 3.73 6.31
C ILE A 472 31.31 4.85 5.28
N GLU A 473 31.59 4.49 4.04
CA GLU A 473 31.58 5.47 2.93
C GLU A 473 30.21 6.12 2.80
N ASN A 474 30.18 7.37 2.35
CA ASN A 474 28.96 8.13 2.07
C ASN A 474 28.18 7.52 0.89
N ASP A 475 27.65 6.34 1.08
CA ASP A 475 26.92 5.61 0.06
C ASP A 475 25.57 5.13 0.56
N VAL A 476 24.63 5.04 -0.35
CA VAL A 476 23.28 4.56 -0.07
C VAL A 476 23.19 3.08 -0.45
N TYR A 477 23.05 2.23 0.56
CA TYR A 477 23.00 0.78 0.37
C TYR A 477 21.58 0.30 0.08
N ASP A 478 21.48 -0.84 -0.59
CA ASP A 478 20.24 -1.53 -0.99
C ASP A 478 19.29 -0.71 -1.88
N ARG A 479 19.77 0.40 -2.45
CA ARG A 479 19.01 1.25 -3.35
C ARG A 479 19.56 1.20 -4.78
N PRO A 480 18.69 0.94 -5.77
CA PRO A 480 19.11 0.93 -7.16
C PRO A 480 19.31 2.37 -7.69
N SER A 481 20.21 2.51 -8.64
CA SER A 481 20.33 3.77 -9.42
C SER A 481 19.27 3.86 -10.53
N TRP A 482 18.66 2.76 -10.92
CA TRP A 482 17.56 2.74 -11.89
C TRP A 482 16.68 1.52 -11.71
N ASP A 483 15.43 1.66 -12.12
CA ASP A 483 14.49 0.56 -12.30
C ASP A 483 13.66 0.75 -13.56
N ALA A 484 13.10 -0.35 -14.07
CA ALA A 484 12.14 -0.32 -15.16
C ALA A 484 11.15 -1.47 -15.01
N SER A 485 9.92 -1.24 -15.47
CA SER A 485 8.90 -2.29 -15.58
C SER A 485 8.19 -2.24 -16.92
N LEU A 486 7.85 -3.42 -17.44
CA LEU A 486 7.09 -3.57 -18.66
C LEU A 486 5.95 -4.55 -18.43
N ARG A 487 4.72 -4.06 -18.52
CA ARG A 487 3.51 -4.87 -18.51
C ARG A 487 2.84 -4.82 -19.89
N ILE A 488 2.48 -5.99 -20.40
CA ILE A 488 1.74 -6.17 -21.65
C ILE A 488 0.55 -7.07 -21.34
N ASP A 489 -0.66 -6.60 -21.62
CA ASP A 489 -1.88 -7.40 -21.56
C ASP A 489 -2.49 -7.45 -22.98
N ALA A 490 -2.68 -8.65 -23.52
CA ALA A 490 -3.23 -8.88 -24.84
C ALA A 490 -4.50 -9.73 -24.76
N HIS A 491 -5.62 -9.15 -25.15
CA HIS A 491 -6.90 -9.83 -25.28
C HIS A 491 -7.07 -10.28 -26.75
N ILE A 492 -6.72 -11.52 -27.06
CA ILE A 492 -6.75 -12.04 -28.43
C ILE A 492 -8.19 -12.13 -28.94
N ASP A 493 -9.09 -12.55 -28.06
CA ASP A 493 -10.52 -12.57 -28.27
C ASP A 493 -11.26 -12.40 -26.93
N SER A 494 -12.56 -12.61 -26.89
CA SER A 494 -13.37 -12.54 -25.68
C SER A 494 -13.04 -13.61 -24.63
N LYS A 495 -12.22 -14.59 -24.97
CA LYS A 495 -11.90 -15.76 -24.11
C LYS A 495 -10.44 -15.82 -23.71
N TRP A 496 -9.52 -15.43 -24.59
CA TRP A 496 -8.09 -15.53 -24.36
C TRP A 496 -7.48 -14.19 -23.95
N THR A 497 -6.80 -14.19 -22.81
CA THR A 497 -5.94 -13.10 -22.39
C THR A 497 -4.54 -13.63 -22.15
N ILE A 498 -3.55 -13.01 -22.76
CA ILE A 498 -2.13 -13.28 -22.53
C ILE A 498 -1.53 -12.04 -21.90
N TYR A 499 -0.69 -12.22 -20.90
CA TYR A 499 0.02 -11.09 -20.28
C TYR A 499 1.49 -11.42 -20.04
N SER A 500 2.30 -10.37 -20.01
CA SER A 500 3.69 -10.43 -19.59
C SER A 500 3.94 -9.28 -18.59
N ASP A 501 4.62 -9.60 -17.50
CA ASP A 501 4.98 -8.64 -16.47
C ASP A 501 6.46 -8.80 -16.14
N ASN A 502 7.23 -7.76 -16.44
CA ASN A 502 8.67 -7.81 -16.40
C ASN A 502 9.22 -6.68 -15.55
N THR A 503 10.10 -7.01 -14.64
CA THR A 503 10.74 -6.06 -13.72
C THR A 503 12.26 -6.13 -13.88
N PHE A 504 12.86 -4.95 -13.97
CA PHE A 504 14.31 -4.76 -14.10
C PHE A 504 14.74 -3.76 -13.03
N ILE A 505 15.77 -4.10 -12.26
CA ILE A 505 16.32 -3.23 -11.22
C ILE A 505 17.83 -3.25 -11.34
N GLY A 506 18.42 -2.08 -11.34
CA GLY A 506 19.87 -1.90 -11.42
C GLY A 506 20.62 -2.61 -10.29
N SER A 507 21.91 -2.73 -10.45
CA SER A 507 22.77 -3.21 -9.37
C SER A 507 22.65 -2.30 -8.15
N ARG A 508 22.81 -2.90 -6.98
CA ARG A 508 22.76 -2.21 -5.69
C ARG A 508 24.02 -2.56 -4.91
N ARG A 509 24.42 -1.68 -4.02
CA ARG A 509 25.50 -1.98 -3.07
C ARG A 509 24.89 -2.49 -1.77
N ALA A 510 25.43 -3.55 -1.22
CA ALA A 510 25.08 -4.06 0.10
C ALA A 510 26.21 -3.75 1.08
N PHE A 511 25.83 -3.31 2.25
CA PHE A 511 26.76 -3.12 3.35
C PHE A 511 26.90 -4.40 4.14
N THR A 512 28.14 -4.82 4.38
CA THR A 512 28.45 -6.02 5.17
C THR A 512 29.42 -5.69 6.29
N THR A 513 29.20 -6.27 7.47
CA THR A 513 30.14 -6.16 8.58
C THR A 513 31.20 -7.26 8.48
N GLN A 514 32.46 -6.89 8.54
CA GLN A 514 33.58 -7.83 8.66
C GLN A 514 34.09 -7.89 10.10
N GLN A 515 34.81 -8.96 10.43
CA GLN A 515 35.56 -9.03 11.69
C GLN A 515 36.61 -7.91 11.76
N GLU A 516 36.95 -7.44 12.97
CA GLU A 516 37.94 -6.39 13.23
C GLU A 516 37.51 -4.95 12.89
N GLY A 517 36.21 -4.69 12.75
CA GLY A 517 35.74 -3.31 12.53
C GLY A 517 35.99 -2.77 11.14
N THR A 518 36.43 -3.62 10.19
CA THR A 518 36.48 -3.25 8.77
C THR A 518 35.13 -3.53 8.12
N ASN A 519 34.54 -2.48 7.56
CA ASN A 519 33.31 -2.59 6.78
C ASN A 519 33.65 -2.96 5.34
N ALA A 520 32.84 -3.78 4.72
CA ALA A 520 32.97 -4.13 3.31
C ALA A 520 31.70 -3.78 2.57
N THR A 521 31.87 -3.52 1.31
CA THR A 521 30.75 -3.27 0.38
C THR A 521 30.74 -4.33 -0.70
N GLU A 522 29.60 -4.99 -0.86
CA GLU A 522 29.37 -5.97 -1.91
C GLU A 522 28.38 -5.45 -2.94
N THR A 523 28.59 -5.81 -4.20
CA THR A 523 27.66 -5.41 -5.27
C THR A 523 26.67 -6.52 -5.57
N LEU A 524 25.40 -6.26 -5.28
CA LEU A 524 24.29 -7.13 -5.66
C LEU A 524 24.03 -7.00 -7.17
N LYS A 525 23.86 -8.14 -7.83
CA LYS A 525 23.58 -8.21 -9.26
C LYS A 525 22.23 -7.58 -9.59
N PRO A 526 22.05 -7.08 -10.83
CA PRO A 526 20.77 -6.57 -11.27
C PRO A 526 19.67 -7.62 -11.14
N VAL A 527 18.50 -7.20 -10.67
CA VAL A 527 17.30 -8.04 -10.64
C VAL A 527 16.65 -8.02 -12.02
N ILE A 528 16.41 -9.20 -12.58
CA ILE A 528 15.64 -9.37 -13.80
C ILE A 528 14.59 -10.45 -13.52
N SER A 529 13.34 -10.03 -13.46
CA SER A 529 12.19 -10.91 -13.26
C SER A 529 11.28 -10.84 -14.49
N LEU A 530 11.21 -11.92 -15.24
CA LEU A 530 10.38 -12.02 -16.42
C LEU A 530 9.30 -13.06 -16.17
N ASN A 531 8.03 -12.61 -16.28
CA ASN A 531 6.87 -13.41 -16.02
C ASN A 531 5.91 -13.35 -17.20
N VAL A 532 5.26 -14.45 -17.51
CA VAL A 532 4.26 -14.55 -18.55
C VAL A 532 3.10 -15.41 -18.09
N GLY A 533 1.90 -15.07 -18.49
CA GLY A 533 0.73 -15.87 -18.19
C GLY A 533 -0.32 -15.82 -19.30
N ALA A 534 -1.18 -16.81 -19.29
CA ALA A 534 -2.31 -16.89 -20.17
C ALA A 534 -3.55 -17.33 -19.39
N SER A 535 -4.69 -16.77 -19.73
CA SER A 535 -5.98 -17.17 -19.16
C SER A 535 -6.98 -17.46 -20.27
N TYR A 536 -7.86 -18.41 -20.00
CA TYR A 536 -8.96 -18.80 -20.90
C TYR A 536 -10.28 -18.78 -20.15
N ALA A 537 -11.19 -17.92 -20.56
CA ALA A 537 -12.54 -17.83 -20.04
C ALA A 537 -13.47 -18.80 -20.80
N PHE A 538 -13.83 -19.93 -20.20
CA PHE A 538 -14.81 -20.86 -20.77
C PHE A 538 -16.18 -20.20 -20.92
N ASN A 539 -16.53 -19.43 -19.91
CA ASN A 539 -17.74 -18.60 -19.88
C ASN A 539 -17.54 -17.47 -18.86
N ARG A 540 -18.57 -16.65 -18.62
CA ARG A 540 -18.52 -15.54 -17.65
C ARG A 540 -18.24 -15.94 -16.19
N TRP A 541 -18.38 -17.22 -15.86
CA TRP A 541 -18.25 -17.74 -14.49
C TRP A 541 -16.96 -18.51 -14.27
N LEU A 542 -16.43 -19.15 -15.30
CA LEU A 542 -15.29 -20.06 -15.19
C LEU A 542 -14.14 -19.62 -16.09
N THR A 543 -13.00 -19.37 -15.47
CA THR A 543 -11.73 -19.03 -16.13
C THR A 543 -10.63 -19.95 -15.60
N THR A 544 -9.80 -20.47 -16.50
CA THR A 544 -8.54 -21.14 -16.14
C THR A 544 -7.36 -20.29 -16.54
N TYR A 545 -6.24 -20.44 -15.84
CA TYR A 545 -5.04 -19.69 -16.16
C TYR A 545 -3.76 -20.47 -15.86
N LEU A 546 -2.71 -20.13 -16.60
CA LEU A 546 -1.35 -20.61 -16.39
C LEU A 546 -0.44 -19.39 -16.22
N GLN A 547 0.40 -19.41 -15.21
CA GLN A 547 1.44 -18.40 -14.97
C GLN A 547 2.81 -19.07 -14.92
N LEU A 548 3.76 -18.50 -15.62
CA LEU A 548 5.16 -18.88 -15.62
C LEU A 548 5.94 -17.71 -15.03
N ASN A 549 6.46 -17.88 -13.81
CA ASN A 549 7.17 -16.84 -13.09
C ASN A 549 8.67 -17.09 -13.20
N ASN A 550 9.42 -16.00 -13.40
CA ASN A 550 10.87 -16.03 -13.53
C ASN A 550 11.33 -17.10 -14.55
N TYR A 551 10.78 -17.04 -15.77
CA TYR A 551 11.01 -18.09 -16.78
C TYR A 551 12.47 -18.19 -17.23
N LEU A 552 13.32 -17.20 -16.94
CA LEU A 552 14.76 -17.29 -17.13
C LEU A 552 15.47 -18.07 -16.01
N ASN A 553 14.75 -18.52 -15.00
CA ASN A 553 15.27 -19.24 -13.83
C ASN A 553 16.42 -18.52 -13.13
N ARG A 554 16.37 -17.18 -13.05
CA ARG A 554 17.39 -16.38 -12.40
C ARG A 554 17.21 -16.41 -10.89
N HIS A 555 18.32 -16.49 -10.17
CA HIS A 555 18.35 -16.29 -8.73
C HIS A 555 18.81 -14.85 -8.47
N ASN A 556 17.85 -13.94 -8.33
CA ASN A 556 18.12 -12.53 -8.11
C ASN A 556 18.43 -12.30 -6.63
N ASP A 557 19.47 -11.55 -6.32
CA ASP A 557 19.79 -11.16 -4.96
C ASP A 557 18.77 -10.10 -4.49
N ILE A 558 17.88 -10.48 -3.56
CA ILE A 558 16.91 -9.57 -2.95
C ILE A 558 17.65 -8.70 -1.94
N TYR A 559 18.35 -9.35 -1.02
CA TYR A 559 19.31 -8.77 -0.09
C TYR A 559 20.59 -9.59 -0.16
N TYR A 560 21.66 -9.10 0.42
CA TYR A 560 22.88 -9.88 0.54
C TYR A 560 22.57 -11.20 1.26
N GLY A 561 22.82 -12.32 0.58
CA GLY A 561 22.51 -13.65 1.06
C GLY A 561 21.08 -14.15 0.79
N TYR A 562 20.14 -13.28 0.51
CA TYR A 562 18.75 -13.65 0.27
C TYR A 562 18.42 -13.60 -1.23
N GLN A 563 18.36 -14.76 -1.84
CA GLN A 563 18.07 -14.90 -3.28
C GLN A 563 16.60 -15.24 -3.54
N SER A 564 16.06 -14.67 -4.61
CA SER A 564 14.71 -14.99 -5.04
C SER A 564 14.54 -16.44 -5.46
N GLN A 565 13.29 -16.91 -5.42
CA GLN A 565 12.90 -18.17 -6.01
C GLN A 565 13.25 -18.19 -7.50
N GLY A 566 13.81 -19.30 -7.99
CA GLY A 566 14.02 -19.56 -9.41
C GLY A 566 12.69 -19.72 -10.15
N PHE A 567 12.73 -20.34 -11.34
CA PHE A 567 11.55 -20.63 -12.13
C PHE A 567 10.47 -21.35 -11.30
N ASN A 568 9.24 -20.88 -11.44
CA ASN A 568 8.06 -21.55 -10.91
C ASN A 568 6.86 -21.28 -11.81
N PHE A 569 5.86 -22.16 -11.73
CA PHE A 569 4.61 -22.01 -12.46
C PHE A 569 3.41 -22.21 -11.54
N LEU A 570 2.28 -21.63 -11.94
CA LEU A 570 0.96 -21.83 -11.33
C LEU A 570 -0.06 -22.18 -12.41
N LEU A 571 -0.83 -23.22 -12.16
CA LEU A 571 -2.04 -23.55 -12.93
C LEU A 571 -3.24 -23.33 -12.03
N GLY A 572 -4.18 -22.52 -12.45
CA GLY A 572 -5.29 -22.09 -11.61
C GLY A 572 -6.65 -22.10 -12.31
N VAL A 573 -7.66 -22.07 -11.47
CA VAL A 573 -9.07 -21.99 -11.85
C VAL A 573 -9.75 -20.93 -11.00
N LYS A 574 -10.45 -20.01 -11.66
CA LYS A 574 -11.27 -18.99 -11.04
C LYS A 574 -12.74 -19.24 -11.39
N TYR A 575 -13.55 -19.29 -10.36
CA TYR A 575 -15.01 -19.47 -10.49
C TYR A 575 -15.75 -18.33 -9.79
N LEU A 576 -16.68 -17.72 -10.51
CA LEU A 576 -17.60 -16.68 -10.02
C LEU A 576 -18.99 -17.30 -9.85
N PHE A 577 -19.71 -17.02 -8.73
CA PHE A 577 -21.03 -17.60 -8.45
C PHE A 577 -21.98 -16.65 -7.74
#